data_04d9475a3feea22461785a3469e67762
#
_entry.id   04d9475a3feea22461785a3469e67762
#
_cell.length_a   1.000
_cell.length_b   1.000
_cell.length_c   1.000
_cell.angle_alpha   90.00
_cell.angle_beta   90.00
_cell.angle_gamma   90.00
#
_symmetry.space_group_name_H-M   'P 1'
#
loop_
_entity.id
_entity.type
_entity.pdbx_description
1 polymer ?
#
loop_
_entity_poly.entity_id
_entity_poly.type
_entity_poly.pdbx_seq_one_letter_code
_entity_poly.pdbx_strand_id
1 'polypeptide(L)'
;MKNKKPTKSKLTVLEQVCKLIPAGLVNKLAREHGVDTKARTFTPWSHVVSLLYAQLVHAIGLNDVCDGLRHHIGKLLPIRGAVPPARNTLSNANRERNSDMMEALFWKVLGHLQHQSPRFGPSGRYAGLPRRFKRTIHAIDSTTIQLVANCMDWAKHRRRKAAAKCHLRLNLQSFLPGFAVIEEASHHDDKRARALCAGLREGEIVLFDKAYIEFVHLFDLTSRGVFWVSRAKDNMRYRVRRKLLKKPQGNILRDDLIVLTVPKSKAAYPEVMRRVQALVEIDGKLVEMVFITNNLEWAPQSICDLYRCRWAIEVFFKQIKQTLKVCDFLGHNKEAIRWQLWSALLLYVLLRYLAFQSKWHHSFTRLFAIVRGVTWDRLDLLNLLLFYGTAGGSYRMRAVPEAAYLPGLQPPCYGTAT
;
A
#
# COMPACT_ATOMS: atom_id res chain seq x y z
N MET A 1 2.16 -21.89 -32.86
CA MET A 1 2.27 -22.11 -31.40
C MET A 1 1.00 -22.77 -30.92
N LYS A 2 1.06 -23.97 -30.31
CA LYS A 2 -0.09 -24.68 -29.77
C LYS A 2 -0.73 -23.79 -28.67
N ASN A 3 -2.03 -23.45 -28.82
CA ASN A 3 -2.82 -22.79 -27.78
C ASN A 3 -2.81 -23.66 -26.54
N LYS A 4 -1.88 -23.44 -25.62
CA LYS A 4 -1.88 -24.11 -24.32
C LYS A 4 -3.04 -23.53 -23.50
N LYS A 5 -4.05 -24.35 -23.22
CA LYS A 5 -5.11 -24.01 -22.28
C LYS A 5 -4.56 -24.03 -20.85
N PRO A 6 -5.11 -23.22 -19.92
CA PRO A 6 -4.75 -23.30 -18.51
C PRO A 6 -4.91 -24.71 -17.99
N THR A 7 -3.95 -25.21 -17.21
CA THR A 7 -4.00 -26.55 -16.64
C THR A 7 -5.05 -26.64 -15.53
N LYS A 8 -5.71 -27.81 -15.42
CA LYS A 8 -6.65 -28.08 -14.33
C LYS A 8 -5.89 -28.28 -13.00
N SER A 9 -6.53 -27.95 -11.90
CA SER A 9 -6.07 -28.19 -10.53
C SER A 9 -7.12 -28.96 -9.74
N LYS A 10 -6.71 -29.69 -8.73
CA LYS A 10 -7.63 -30.27 -7.74
C LYS A 10 -8.20 -29.19 -6.81
N LEU A 11 -7.51 -28.07 -6.69
CA LEU A 11 -7.83 -26.96 -5.79
C LEU A 11 -8.55 -25.85 -6.56
N THR A 12 -9.47 -25.18 -5.90
CA THR A 12 -10.05 -23.94 -6.43
C THR A 12 -9.01 -22.81 -6.38
N VAL A 13 -9.21 -21.78 -7.19
CA VAL A 13 -8.35 -20.58 -7.15
C VAL A 13 -8.39 -19.93 -5.77
N LEU A 14 -9.56 -19.80 -5.13
CA LEU A 14 -9.68 -19.30 -3.76
C LEU A 14 -8.86 -20.14 -2.77
N GLU A 15 -8.91 -21.47 -2.87
CA GLU A 15 -8.13 -22.35 -2.02
C GLU A 15 -6.62 -22.14 -2.21
N GLN A 16 -6.14 -21.96 -3.45
CA GLN A 16 -4.73 -21.67 -3.74
C GLN A 16 -4.30 -20.33 -3.14
N VAL A 17 -5.13 -19.30 -3.20
CA VAL A 17 -4.88 -18.01 -2.52
C VAL A 17 -4.79 -18.22 -1.01
N CYS A 18 -5.75 -18.92 -0.40
CA CYS A 18 -5.78 -19.18 1.03
C CYS A 18 -4.61 -20.07 1.52
N LYS A 19 -4.06 -20.93 0.66
CA LYS A 19 -2.86 -21.75 0.98
C LYS A 19 -1.60 -20.96 1.19
N LEU A 20 -1.52 -19.73 0.71
CA LEU A 20 -0.39 -18.82 0.98
C LEU A 20 -0.34 -18.37 2.46
N ILE A 21 -1.44 -18.51 3.18
CA ILE A 21 -1.50 -18.27 4.64
C ILE A 21 -1.02 -19.56 5.34
N PRO A 22 0.00 -19.50 6.21
CA PRO A 22 0.51 -20.67 6.91
C PRO A 22 -0.59 -21.44 7.67
N ALA A 23 -0.56 -22.76 7.59
CA ALA A 23 -1.48 -23.60 8.35
C ALA A 23 -1.30 -23.37 9.84
N GLY A 24 -2.40 -23.33 10.59
CA GLY A 24 -2.39 -23.13 12.05
C GLY A 24 -2.15 -21.70 12.52
N LEU A 25 -1.65 -20.80 11.65
CA LEU A 25 -1.34 -19.42 12.05
C LEU A 25 -2.58 -18.66 12.53
N VAL A 26 -3.71 -18.78 11.81
CA VAL A 26 -4.97 -18.12 12.20
C VAL A 26 -5.45 -18.63 13.55
N ASN A 27 -5.41 -19.95 13.80
CA ASN A 27 -5.82 -20.53 15.08
C ASN A 27 -4.90 -20.11 16.24
N LYS A 28 -3.59 -19.99 15.98
CA LYS A 28 -2.64 -19.48 16.96
C LYS A 28 -2.98 -18.03 17.33
N LEU A 29 -3.12 -17.15 16.35
CA LEU A 29 -3.44 -15.74 16.58
C LEU A 29 -4.85 -15.56 17.19
N ALA A 30 -5.81 -16.41 16.82
CA ALA A 30 -7.14 -16.37 17.42
C ALA A 30 -7.11 -16.62 18.93
N ARG A 31 -6.28 -17.54 19.40
CA ARG A 31 -6.06 -17.78 20.84
C ARG A 31 -5.33 -16.62 21.51
N GLU A 32 -4.28 -16.09 20.89
CA GLU A 32 -3.52 -14.94 21.39
C GLU A 32 -4.40 -13.69 21.58
N HIS A 33 -5.40 -13.49 20.72
CA HIS A 33 -6.30 -12.33 20.75
C HIS A 33 -7.71 -12.63 21.31
N GLY A 34 -7.96 -13.83 21.82
CA GLY A 34 -9.24 -14.23 22.42
C GLY A 34 -10.41 -14.30 21.42
N VAL A 35 -10.13 -14.48 20.13
CA VAL A 35 -11.14 -14.46 19.05
C VAL A 35 -11.89 -15.79 18.92
N ASP A 36 -11.34 -16.86 19.45
CA ASP A 36 -11.86 -18.23 19.37
C ASP A 36 -12.79 -18.62 20.53
N THR A 37 -12.84 -17.86 21.60
CA THR A 37 -13.54 -18.23 22.85
C THR A 37 -15.03 -18.52 22.66
N LYS A 38 -15.69 -17.89 21.68
CA LYS A 38 -17.12 -18.10 21.36
C LYS A 38 -17.33 -18.76 19.99
N ALA A 39 -16.26 -19.26 19.36
CA ALA A 39 -16.30 -19.76 17.99
C ALA A 39 -16.60 -21.27 17.97
N ARG A 40 -17.90 -21.66 17.95
CA ARG A 40 -18.30 -23.07 17.87
C ARG A 40 -18.17 -23.64 16.46
N THR A 41 -19.02 -23.20 15.54
CA THR A 41 -19.08 -23.68 14.14
C THR A 41 -18.39 -22.71 13.18
N PHE A 42 -18.62 -21.40 13.31
CA PHE A 42 -18.01 -20.37 12.49
C PHE A 42 -16.66 -19.95 13.10
N THR A 43 -15.63 -20.69 12.73
CA THR A 43 -14.26 -20.52 13.25
C THR A 43 -13.62 -19.18 12.82
N PRO A 44 -12.56 -18.72 13.50
CA PRO A 44 -11.76 -17.58 13.04
C PRO A 44 -11.20 -17.77 11.62
N TRP A 45 -10.85 -19.00 11.24
CA TRP A 45 -10.43 -19.32 9.87
C TRP A 45 -11.57 -19.13 8.87
N SER A 46 -12.77 -19.62 9.17
CA SER A 46 -13.96 -19.40 8.33
C SER A 46 -14.26 -17.92 8.16
N HIS A 47 -14.05 -17.10 9.21
CA HIS A 47 -14.20 -15.65 9.15
C HIS A 47 -13.20 -14.99 8.20
N VAL A 48 -11.91 -15.33 8.32
CA VAL A 48 -10.85 -14.84 7.41
C VAL A 48 -11.16 -15.21 5.96
N VAL A 49 -11.52 -16.48 5.69
CA VAL A 49 -11.88 -16.94 4.33
C VAL A 49 -13.09 -16.19 3.80
N SER A 50 -14.13 -15.96 4.64
CA SER A 50 -15.32 -15.21 4.26
C SER A 50 -15.01 -13.77 3.85
N LEU A 51 -14.13 -13.09 4.57
CA LEU A 51 -13.73 -11.72 4.24
C LEU A 51 -12.82 -11.65 3.01
N LEU A 52 -11.90 -12.61 2.83
CA LEU A 52 -11.10 -12.70 1.61
C LEU A 52 -11.97 -12.96 0.38
N TYR A 53 -12.96 -13.85 0.51
CA TYR A 53 -13.95 -14.09 -0.55
C TYR A 53 -14.76 -12.83 -0.85
N ALA A 54 -15.33 -12.19 0.19
CA ALA A 54 -16.09 -10.95 0.04
C ALA A 54 -15.30 -9.87 -0.70
N GLN A 55 -14.03 -9.74 -0.37
CA GLN A 55 -13.13 -8.78 -0.99
C GLN A 55 -12.83 -9.14 -2.45
N LEU A 56 -12.63 -10.42 -2.77
CA LEU A 56 -12.41 -10.89 -4.13
C LEU A 56 -13.62 -10.68 -5.04
N VAL A 57 -14.83 -11.04 -4.57
CA VAL A 57 -16.03 -10.96 -5.41
C VAL A 57 -16.67 -9.57 -5.42
N HIS A 58 -16.18 -8.64 -4.61
CA HIS A 58 -16.78 -7.33 -4.37
C HIS A 58 -18.20 -7.45 -3.82
N ALA A 59 -18.38 -8.25 -2.79
CA ALA A 59 -19.67 -8.36 -2.12
C ALA A 59 -20.13 -7.01 -1.58
N ILE A 60 -21.38 -6.66 -1.84
CA ILE A 60 -21.97 -5.38 -1.44
C ILE A 60 -22.58 -5.47 -0.04
N GLY A 61 -23.01 -6.68 0.36
CA GLY A 61 -23.66 -6.90 1.64
C GLY A 61 -23.34 -8.27 2.27
N LEU A 62 -23.74 -8.42 3.54
CA LEU A 62 -23.53 -9.67 4.27
C LEU A 62 -24.25 -10.87 3.63
N ASN A 63 -25.43 -10.64 3.04
CA ASN A 63 -26.18 -11.69 2.37
C ASN A 63 -25.41 -12.23 1.17
N ASP A 64 -24.79 -11.36 0.35
CA ASP A 64 -24.03 -11.77 -0.82
C ASP A 64 -22.88 -12.71 -0.43
N VAL A 65 -22.22 -12.42 0.71
CA VAL A 65 -21.14 -13.26 1.23
C VAL A 65 -21.71 -14.62 1.70
N CYS A 66 -22.78 -14.60 2.48
CA CYS A 66 -23.36 -15.80 3.07
C CYS A 66 -23.92 -16.75 2.00
N ASP A 67 -24.68 -16.20 1.05
CA ASP A 67 -25.34 -16.98 0.00
C ASP A 67 -24.32 -17.49 -1.03
N GLY A 68 -23.36 -16.65 -1.42
CA GLY A 68 -22.27 -17.05 -2.31
C GLY A 68 -21.42 -18.19 -1.74
N LEU A 69 -21.04 -18.11 -0.45
CA LEU A 69 -20.29 -19.17 0.22
C LEU A 69 -21.12 -20.44 0.42
N ARG A 70 -22.42 -20.30 0.73
CA ARG A 70 -23.35 -21.44 0.87
C ARG A 70 -23.56 -22.16 -0.46
N HIS A 71 -23.74 -21.41 -1.55
CA HIS A 71 -23.85 -21.97 -2.89
C HIS A 71 -22.63 -22.82 -3.26
N HIS A 72 -21.47 -22.45 -2.81
CA HIS A 72 -20.20 -23.13 -3.09
C HIS A 72 -19.67 -23.97 -1.92
N ILE A 73 -20.55 -24.46 -1.01
CA ILE A 73 -20.14 -25.19 0.20
C ILE A 73 -19.20 -26.36 -0.08
N GLY A 74 -19.49 -27.14 -1.15
CA GLY A 74 -18.67 -28.29 -1.56
C GLY A 74 -17.26 -27.92 -2.04
N LYS A 75 -17.05 -26.65 -2.44
CA LYS A 75 -15.75 -26.09 -2.81
C LYS A 75 -15.12 -25.30 -1.66
N LEU A 76 -15.89 -24.87 -0.68
CA LEU A 76 -15.44 -24.13 0.50
C LEU A 76 -14.85 -25.06 1.58
N LEU A 77 -15.53 -26.16 1.90
CA LEU A 77 -15.08 -27.12 2.93
C LEU A 77 -13.65 -27.63 2.76
N PRO A 78 -13.16 -27.93 1.53
CA PRO A 78 -11.76 -28.29 1.31
C PRO A 78 -10.77 -27.19 1.72
N ILE A 79 -11.19 -25.93 1.87
CA ILE A 79 -10.35 -24.82 2.34
C ILE A 79 -10.17 -24.93 3.86
N ARG A 80 -9.49 -26.00 4.29
CA ARG A 80 -9.18 -26.29 5.71
C ARG A 80 -10.42 -26.24 6.61
N GLY A 81 -11.54 -26.82 6.17
CA GLY A 81 -12.78 -26.88 6.94
C GLY A 81 -13.51 -25.53 7.06
N ALA A 82 -13.29 -24.58 6.16
CA ALA A 82 -14.05 -23.34 6.17
C ALA A 82 -15.54 -23.59 5.90
N VAL A 83 -16.39 -22.94 6.67
CA VAL A 83 -17.86 -23.09 6.59
C VAL A 83 -18.53 -21.74 6.28
N PRO A 84 -19.65 -21.74 5.54
CA PRO A 84 -20.39 -20.53 5.26
C PRO A 84 -21.10 -20.03 6.53
N PRO A 85 -21.08 -18.74 6.83
CA PRO A 85 -21.79 -18.16 7.96
C PRO A 85 -23.29 -17.98 7.66
N ALA A 86 -24.12 -17.93 8.71
CA ALA A 86 -25.38 -17.24 8.65
C ALA A 86 -25.14 -15.72 8.73
N ARG A 87 -26.07 -14.90 8.20
CA ARG A 87 -25.94 -13.43 8.17
C ARG A 87 -25.63 -12.84 9.56
N ASN A 88 -26.40 -13.24 10.58
CA ASN A 88 -26.21 -12.75 11.94
C ASN A 88 -24.88 -13.22 12.54
N THR A 89 -24.45 -14.43 12.22
CA THR A 89 -23.14 -14.96 12.66
C THR A 89 -21.99 -14.14 12.09
N LEU A 90 -22.04 -13.80 10.80
CA LEU A 90 -21.02 -12.95 10.17
C LEU A 90 -21.05 -11.52 10.72
N SER A 91 -22.25 -10.94 10.91
CA SER A 91 -22.43 -9.62 11.50
C SER A 91 -21.84 -9.54 12.91
N ASN A 92 -22.15 -10.53 13.76
CA ASN A 92 -21.63 -10.59 15.13
C ASN A 92 -20.11 -10.82 15.13
N ALA A 93 -19.58 -11.69 14.27
CA ALA A 93 -18.15 -11.92 14.16
C ALA A 93 -17.40 -10.63 13.75
N ASN A 94 -17.93 -9.88 12.78
CA ASN A 94 -17.37 -8.60 12.38
C ASN A 94 -17.39 -7.57 13.52
N ARG A 95 -18.46 -7.58 14.34
CA ARG A 95 -18.66 -6.58 15.41
C ARG A 95 -17.88 -6.87 16.67
N GLU A 96 -17.76 -8.15 17.05
CA GLU A 96 -17.31 -8.54 18.39
C GLU A 96 -15.88 -9.07 18.43
N ARG A 97 -15.39 -9.64 17.32
CA ARG A 97 -14.05 -10.21 17.27
C ARG A 97 -12.99 -9.09 17.21
N ASN A 98 -11.97 -9.21 18.05
CA ASN A 98 -10.85 -8.27 18.09
C ASN A 98 -10.12 -8.24 16.73
N SER A 99 -10.10 -7.08 16.09
CA SER A 99 -9.49 -6.87 14.77
C SER A 99 -7.96 -6.83 14.82
N ASP A 100 -7.33 -6.70 15.99
CA ASP A 100 -5.88 -6.74 16.14
C ASP A 100 -5.33 -8.11 15.73
N MET A 101 -6.16 -9.17 15.82
CA MET A 101 -5.83 -10.48 15.24
C MET A 101 -5.58 -10.39 13.73
N MET A 102 -6.41 -9.65 13.00
CA MET A 102 -6.27 -9.55 11.54
C MET A 102 -5.07 -8.69 11.15
N GLU A 103 -4.78 -7.67 11.92
CA GLU A 103 -3.53 -6.90 11.80
C GLU A 103 -2.30 -7.80 12.01
N ALA A 104 -2.28 -8.56 13.10
CA ALA A 104 -1.20 -9.51 13.39
C ALA A 104 -1.06 -10.57 12.28
N LEU A 105 -2.19 -11.08 11.76
CA LEU A 105 -2.19 -12.03 10.65
C LEU A 105 -1.55 -11.43 9.41
N PHE A 106 -1.91 -10.19 9.05
CA PHE A 106 -1.33 -9.49 7.91
C PHE A 106 0.21 -9.43 8.01
N TRP A 107 0.75 -8.96 9.13
CA TRP A 107 2.19 -8.81 9.32
C TRP A 107 2.92 -10.16 9.36
N LYS A 108 2.34 -11.17 10.00
CA LYS A 108 2.93 -12.52 10.05
C LYS A 108 2.95 -13.19 8.67
N VAL A 109 1.88 -13.05 7.87
CA VAL A 109 1.84 -13.58 6.51
C VAL A 109 2.82 -12.86 5.61
N LEU A 110 2.87 -11.53 5.65
CA LEU A 110 3.85 -10.75 4.87
C LEU A 110 5.29 -11.19 5.19
N GLY A 111 5.64 -11.27 6.47
CA GLY A 111 6.96 -11.74 6.91
C GLY A 111 7.27 -13.17 6.45
N HIS A 112 6.28 -14.08 6.53
CA HIS A 112 6.41 -15.45 6.04
C HIS A 112 6.70 -15.51 4.55
N LEU A 113 5.96 -14.78 3.72
CA LEU A 113 6.16 -14.76 2.27
C LEU A 113 7.51 -14.15 1.89
N GLN A 114 7.97 -13.14 2.60
CA GLN A 114 9.29 -12.53 2.41
C GLN A 114 10.42 -13.49 2.83
N HIS A 115 10.22 -14.27 3.88
CA HIS A 115 11.17 -15.29 4.30
C HIS A 115 11.25 -16.43 3.28
N GLN A 116 10.12 -16.91 2.77
CA GLN A 116 10.08 -17.93 1.71
C GLN A 116 10.71 -17.45 0.40
N SER A 117 10.57 -16.18 0.10
CA SER A 117 11.06 -15.57 -1.15
C SER A 117 11.71 -14.21 -0.85
N PRO A 118 12.99 -14.16 -0.47
CA PRO A 118 13.67 -12.92 -0.09
C PRO A 118 13.61 -11.82 -1.16
N ARG A 119 13.54 -12.21 -2.45
CA ARG A 119 13.38 -11.27 -3.57
C ARG A 119 11.98 -10.62 -3.65
N PHE A 120 11.01 -11.12 -2.92
CA PHE A 120 9.69 -10.50 -2.77
C PHE A 120 9.72 -9.31 -1.81
N GLY A 121 10.76 -9.19 -1.00
CA GLY A 121 10.99 -8.10 -0.05
C GLY A 121 11.75 -6.91 -0.65
N PRO A 122 12.40 -6.11 0.21
CA PRO A 122 13.12 -4.90 -0.16
C PRO A 122 14.27 -5.11 -1.16
N SER A 123 14.83 -6.32 -1.23
CA SER A 123 15.89 -6.70 -2.16
C SER A 123 15.41 -6.98 -3.59
N GLY A 124 14.10 -6.86 -3.85
CA GLY A 124 13.51 -7.06 -5.16
C GLY A 124 14.03 -6.06 -6.21
N ARG A 125 14.18 -6.53 -7.46
CA ARG A 125 14.56 -5.64 -8.57
C ARG A 125 13.33 -4.83 -9.00
N TYR A 126 13.44 -3.53 -8.90
CA TYR A 126 12.40 -2.60 -9.32
C TYR A 126 12.57 -2.14 -10.78
N ALA A 127 11.44 -1.88 -11.44
CA ALA A 127 11.40 -1.14 -12.69
C ALA A 127 11.11 0.34 -12.39
N GLY A 128 11.76 1.27 -13.10
CA GLY A 128 11.50 2.70 -12.99
C GLY A 128 12.52 3.49 -12.17
N LEU A 129 12.17 4.73 -11.82
CA LEU A 129 13.02 5.71 -11.16
C LEU A 129 13.67 5.22 -9.85
N PRO A 130 12.95 4.50 -8.94
CA PRO A 130 13.56 4.00 -7.72
C PRO A 130 14.76 3.08 -7.94
N ARG A 131 14.85 2.39 -9.08
CA ARG A 131 15.99 1.52 -9.42
C ARG A 131 17.32 2.27 -9.52
N ARG A 132 17.29 3.55 -9.89
CA ARG A 132 18.47 4.41 -10.00
C ARG A 132 19.17 4.58 -8.67
N PHE A 133 18.40 4.57 -7.58
CA PHE A 133 18.93 4.72 -6.24
C PHE A 133 19.26 3.34 -5.65
N LYS A 134 20.50 3.15 -5.21
CA LYS A 134 20.98 1.91 -4.59
C LYS A 134 20.59 1.78 -3.12
N ARG A 135 19.55 2.50 -2.68
CA ARG A 135 19.09 2.58 -1.29
C ARG A 135 17.61 2.22 -1.23
N THR A 136 17.18 1.68 -0.13
CA THR A 136 15.76 1.43 0.11
C THR A 136 15.03 2.77 0.23
N ILE A 137 13.94 2.92 -0.54
CA ILE A 137 13.14 4.13 -0.56
C ILE A 137 11.75 3.80 -0.02
N HIS A 138 11.31 4.59 0.93
CA HIS A 138 9.98 4.52 1.50
C HIS A 138 9.18 5.78 1.18
N ALA A 139 7.92 5.64 0.82
CA ALA A 139 6.98 6.74 0.79
C ALA A 139 6.03 6.64 1.99
N ILE A 140 5.77 7.76 2.64
CA ILE A 140 4.80 7.86 3.72
C ILE A 140 3.69 8.78 3.28
N ASP A 141 2.47 8.32 3.45
CA ASP A 141 1.27 9.11 3.23
C ASP A 141 0.07 8.50 3.97
N SER A 142 -1.04 9.22 3.94
CA SER A 142 -2.31 8.75 4.49
C SER A 142 -3.42 8.86 3.46
N THR A 143 -4.41 8.01 3.62
CA THR A 143 -5.61 8.11 2.83
C THR A 143 -6.85 8.08 3.72
N THR A 144 -7.78 8.97 3.43
CA THR A 144 -9.09 8.99 4.08
C THR A 144 -10.02 8.03 3.35
N ILE A 145 -10.66 7.16 4.10
CA ILE A 145 -11.66 6.21 3.63
C ILE A 145 -13.00 6.70 4.18
N GLN A 146 -13.88 7.15 3.30
CA GLN A 146 -15.21 7.61 3.69
C GLN A 146 -16.05 6.44 4.18
N LEU A 147 -16.76 6.66 5.28
CA LEU A 147 -17.63 5.69 5.90
C LEU A 147 -19.09 6.21 5.87
N VAL A 148 -20.04 5.30 6.01
CA VAL A 148 -21.45 5.68 6.13
C VAL A 148 -21.72 6.43 7.45
N ALA A 149 -22.79 7.21 7.50
CA ALA A 149 -23.12 8.03 8.66
C ALA A 149 -23.25 7.23 9.98
N ASN A 150 -23.63 5.96 9.91
CA ASN A 150 -23.75 5.07 11.06
C ASN A 150 -22.42 4.79 11.79
N CYS A 151 -21.28 5.20 11.21
CA CYS A 151 -19.97 5.08 11.85
C CYS A 151 -19.56 6.32 12.65
N MET A 152 -20.45 7.30 12.81
CA MET A 152 -20.15 8.59 13.46
C MET A 152 -19.71 8.48 14.92
N ASP A 153 -20.13 7.43 15.63
CA ASP A 153 -19.81 7.28 17.06
C ASP A 153 -18.31 7.12 17.32
N TRP A 154 -17.57 6.56 16.38
CA TRP A 154 -16.14 6.31 16.54
C TRP A 154 -15.26 6.95 15.46
N ALA A 155 -15.83 7.47 14.37
CA ALA A 155 -15.06 7.93 13.21
C ALA A 155 -15.45 9.34 12.74
N LYS A 156 -15.64 10.27 13.69
CA LYS A 156 -15.98 11.68 13.40
C LYS A 156 -14.89 12.34 12.57
N HIS A 157 -15.25 12.84 11.39
CA HIS A 157 -14.32 13.55 10.52
C HIS A 157 -14.72 15.02 10.30
N ARG A 158 -15.96 15.26 9.93
CA ARG A 158 -16.56 16.60 9.75
C ARG A 158 -18.01 16.54 10.17
N ARG A 159 -18.68 17.70 10.28
CA ARG A 159 -20.14 17.72 10.53
C ARG A 159 -20.86 16.74 9.59
N ARG A 160 -21.50 15.70 10.14
CA ARG A 160 -22.27 14.65 9.46
C ARG A 160 -21.48 13.72 8.51
N LYS A 161 -20.16 13.58 8.67
CA LYS A 161 -19.37 12.63 7.88
C LYS A 161 -18.48 11.78 8.79
N ALA A 162 -18.51 10.46 8.57
CA ALA A 162 -17.62 9.51 9.21
C ALA A 162 -16.50 9.14 8.24
N ALA A 163 -15.28 8.97 8.74
CA ALA A 163 -14.16 8.50 7.94
C ALA A 163 -13.11 7.81 8.82
N ALA A 164 -12.53 6.75 8.29
CA ALA A 164 -11.31 6.16 8.81
C ALA A 164 -10.11 6.71 8.03
N LYS A 165 -8.95 6.75 8.67
CA LYS A 165 -7.69 7.16 8.06
C LYS A 165 -6.71 6.01 8.12
N CYS A 166 -6.15 5.67 6.98
CA CYS A 166 -5.08 4.68 6.87
C CYS A 166 -3.76 5.41 6.61
N HIS A 167 -2.88 5.41 7.59
CA HIS A 167 -1.51 5.88 7.45
C HIS A 167 -0.63 4.71 7.04
N LEU A 168 0.23 4.92 6.05
CA LEU A 168 1.03 3.85 5.49
C LEU A 168 2.46 4.31 5.21
N ARG A 169 3.41 3.41 5.47
CA ARG A 169 4.75 3.45 4.91
C ARG A 169 4.87 2.37 3.84
N LEU A 170 5.04 2.78 2.60
CA LEU A 170 5.20 1.91 1.44
C LEU A 170 6.68 1.80 1.07
N ASN A 171 7.19 0.58 0.97
CA ASN A 171 8.50 0.35 0.36
C ASN A 171 8.37 0.45 -1.17
N LEU A 172 9.09 1.36 -1.79
CA LEU A 172 8.97 1.62 -3.22
C LEU A 172 9.68 0.58 -4.10
N GLN A 173 10.60 -0.21 -3.57
CA GLN A 173 11.22 -1.30 -4.30
C GLN A 173 10.35 -2.55 -4.38
N SER A 174 9.65 -2.91 -3.32
CA SER A 174 8.76 -4.09 -3.30
C SER A 174 7.30 -3.75 -3.56
N PHE A 175 6.93 -2.48 -3.44
CA PHE A 175 5.54 -2.01 -3.48
C PHE A 175 4.67 -2.68 -2.39
N LEU A 176 5.29 -2.97 -1.25
CA LEU A 176 4.65 -3.62 -0.11
C LEU A 176 4.61 -2.67 1.10
N PRO A 177 3.55 -2.74 1.92
CA PRO A 177 3.51 -2.03 3.19
C PRO A 177 4.69 -2.42 4.09
N GLY A 178 5.39 -1.42 4.62
CA GLY A 178 6.41 -1.61 5.66
C GLY A 178 5.89 -1.28 7.06
N PHE A 179 4.82 -0.49 7.12
CA PHE A 179 4.10 -0.13 8.35
C PHE A 179 2.73 0.45 7.97
N ALA A 180 1.70 0.18 8.76
CA ALA A 180 0.36 0.74 8.54
C ALA A 180 -0.35 0.95 9.89
N VAL A 181 -1.16 2.03 9.98
CA VAL A 181 -2.06 2.32 11.10
C VAL A 181 -3.41 2.71 10.56
N ILE A 182 -4.47 2.11 11.09
CA ILE A 182 -5.85 2.39 10.74
C ILE A 182 -6.55 2.99 11.96
N GLU A 183 -6.98 4.24 11.83
CA GLU A 183 -7.58 5.00 12.93
C GLU A 183 -8.66 5.99 12.46
N GLU A 184 -9.21 6.74 13.39
CA GLU A 184 -10.16 7.82 13.09
C GLU A 184 -9.50 8.91 12.24
N ALA A 185 -10.27 9.48 11.29
CA ALA A 185 -9.74 10.51 10.40
C ALA A 185 -9.50 11.87 11.07
N SER A 186 -9.84 12.03 12.33
CA SER A 186 -9.60 13.24 13.14
C SER A 186 -8.14 13.45 13.52
N HIS A 187 -7.31 12.40 13.48
CA HIS A 187 -5.90 12.48 13.83
C HIS A 187 -5.07 13.16 12.75
N HIS A 188 -4.19 14.09 13.17
CA HIS A 188 -3.27 14.79 12.27
C HIS A 188 -2.10 13.92 11.84
N ASP A 189 -1.62 14.11 10.60
CA ASP A 189 -0.56 13.30 9.97
C ASP A 189 0.78 13.43 10.68
N ASP A 190 1.11 14.58 11.23
CA ASP A 190 2.37 14.86 11.95
C ASP A 190 2.56 13.96 13.17
N LYS A 191 1.48 13.69 13.93
CA LYS A 191 1.53 12.83 15.11
C LYS A 191 1.90 11.38 14.78
N ARG A 192 1.66 10.93 13.54
CA ARG A 192 1.95 9.57 13.09
C ARG A 192 3.29 9.43 12.37
N ALA A 193 3.91 10.53 11.97
CA ALA A 193 5.20 10.54 11.28
C ALA A 193 6.26 9.71 12.01
N ARG A 194 6.39 9.86 13.33
CA ARG A 194 7.37 9.14 14.15
C ARG A 194 7.12 7.62 14.16
N ALA A 195 5.86 7.19 14.35
CA ALA A 195 5.51 5.78 14.35
C ALA A 195 5.78 5.15 12.98
N LEU A 196 5.41 5.84 11.89
CA LEU A 196 5.66 5.37 10.53
C LEU A 196 7.15 5.24 10.21
N CYS A 197 8.00 6.07 10.82
CA CYS A 197 9.46 6.08 10.61
C CYS A 197 10.24 5.25 11.62
N ALA A 198 9.61 4.69 12.66
CA ALA A 198 10.32 4.04 13.77
C ALA A 198 11.26 2.91 13.32
N GLY A 199 10.86 2.10 12.34
CA GLY A 199 11.66 0.98 11.84
C GLY A 199 12.59 1.30 10.66
N LEU A 200 12.83 2.58 10.35
CA LEU A 200 13.79 2.97 9.30
C LEU A 200 15.23 2.80 9.78
N ARG A 201 16.10 2.34 8.89
CA ARG A 201 17.52 2.08 9.16
C ARG A 201 18.39 3.17 8.55
N GLU A 202 19.60 3.30 9.06
CA GLU A 202 20.63 4.16 8.48
C GLU A 202 20.79 3.91 6.97
N GLY A 203 20.93 4.99 6.22
CA GLY A 203 21.09 4.96 4.78
C GLY A 203 19.80 4.75 3.97
N GLU A 204 18.66 4.41 4.58
CA GLU A 204 17.38 4.38 3.89
C GLU A 204 16.87 5.80 3.60
N ILE A 205 15.97 5.91 2.63
CA ILE A 205 15.39 7.18 2.20
C ILE A 205 13.89 7.17 2.51
N VAL A 206 13.39 8.24 3.11
CA VAL A 206 11.95 8.43 3.32
C VAL A 206 11.44 9.67 2.61
N LEU A 207 10.32 9.52 1.91
CA LEU A 207 9.63 10.56 1.16
C LEU A 207 8.27 10.82 1.80
N PHE A 208 7.93 12.07 2.07
CA PHE A 208 6.62 12.44 2.63
C PHE A 208 6.20 13.85 2.21
N ASP A 209 4.91 14.13 2.30
CA ASP A 209 4.37 15.46 1.98
C ASP A 209 4.64 16.45 3.12
N LYS A 210 4.47 17.74 2.81
CA LYS A 210 4.65 18.86 3.77
C LYS A 210 3.79 18.74 5.04
N ALA A 211 2.70 17.97 5.00
CA ALA A 211 1.86 17.70 6.15
C ALA A 211 2.58 16.94 7.28
N TYR A 212 3.60 16.15 6.94
CA TYR A 212 4.39 15.36 7.88
C TYR A 212 5.61 16.09 8.45
N ILE A 213 5.85 17.36 8.06
CA ILE A 213 7.01 18.12 8.53
C ILE A 213 6.83 18.53 9.99
N GLU A 214 7.64 17.93 10.85
CA GLU A 214 7.94 18.34 12.22
C GLU A 214 9.45 18.37 12.38
N PHE A 215 10.04 19.54 12.68
CA PHE A 215 11.49 19.70 12.65
C PHE A 215 12.23 18.83 13.67
N VAL A 216 11.65 18.58 14.85
CA VAL A 216 12.22 17.64 15.84
C VAL A 216 12.31 16.24 15.25
N HIS A 217 11.26 15.78 14.53
CA HIS A 217 11.24 14.48 13.88
C HIS A 217 12.24 14.41 12.71
N LEU A 218 12.35 15.48 11.91
CA LEU A 218 13.34 15.54 10.83
C LEU A 218 14.77 15.46 11.36
N PHE A 219 15.03 16.09 12.51
CA PHE A 219 16.33 16.01 13.17
C PHE A 219 16.61 14.62 13.73
N ASP A 220 15.62 13.95 14.34
CA ASP A 220 15.73 12.55 14.76
C ASP A 220 16.11 11.64 13.58
N LEU A 221 15.43 11.76 12.44
CA LEU A 221 15.77 11.00 11.23
C LEU A 221 17.22 11.28 10.77
N THR A 222 17.64 12.55 10.79
CA THR A 222 18.98 12.95 10.41
C THR A 222 20.03 12.35 11.36
N SER A 223 19.79 12.41 12.66
CA SER A 223 20.69 11.84 13.69
C SER A 223 20.81 10.32 13.60
N ARG A 224 19.78 9.64 13.07
CA ARG A 224 19.78 8.20 12.81
C ARG A 224 20.37 7.83 11.45
N GLY A 225 20.93 8.79 10.70
CA GLY A 225 21.48 8.55 9.36
C GLY A 225 20.43 8.19 8.30
N VAL A 226 19.15 8.48 8.54
CA VAL A 226 18.07 8.30 7.58
C VAL A 226 17.96 9.54 6.69
N PHE A 227 17.98 9.34 5.38
CA PHE A 227 17.76 10.43 4.44
C PHE A 227 16.28 10.70 4.27
N TRP A 228 15.92 11.97 4.16
CA TRP A 228 14.54 12.36 3.93
C TRP A 228 14.42 13.43 2.84
N VAL A 229 13.33 13.40 2.09
CA VAL A 229 12.94 14.43 1.11
C VAL A 229 11.47 14.77 1.30
N SER A 230 11.17 16.07 1.39
CA SER A 230 9.80 16.59 1.50
C SER A 230 9.66 17.90 0.72
N ARG A 231 8.41 18.31 0.48
CA ARG A 231 8.13 19.70 0.06
C ARG A 231 8.28 20.63 1.26
N ALA A 232 8.86 21.81 1.04
CA ALA A 232 8.93 22.83 2.08
C ALA A 232 7.52 23.33 2.45
N LYS A 233 7.32 23.73 3.71
CA LYS A 233 6.15 24.53 4.13
C LYS A 233 6.27 25.94 3.58
N ASP A 234 5.17 26.51 3.12
CA ASP A 234 5.13 27.84 2.50
C ASP A 234 5.54 28.97 3.47
N ASN A 235 5.29 28.75 4.77
CA ASN A 235 5.63 29.67 5.86
C ASN A 235 6.99 29.41 6.53
N MET A 236 7.84 28.55 5.94
CA MET A 236 9.14 28.23 6.50
C MET A 236 10.07 29.44 6.45
N ARG A 237 10.63 29.85 7.62
CA ARG A 237 11.60 30.94 7.73
C ARG A 237 13.02 30.40 7.84
N TYR A 238 13.89 30.82 6.93
CA TYR A 238 15.26 30.34 6.82
C TYR A 238 16.21 31.46 6.37
N ARG A 239 17.50 31.21 6.55
CA ARG A 239 18.58 32.02 5.98
C ARG A 239 19.43 31.13 5.08
N VAL A 240 19.76 31.60 3.89
CA VAL A 240 20.70 30.95 2.99
C VAL A 240 22.10 31.09 3.58
N ARG A 241 22.77 29.96 3.82
CA ARG A 241 24.14 29.89 4.27
C ARG A 241 25.13 29.82 3.10
N ARG A 242 24.77 29.07 2.07
CA ARG A 242 25.57 28.92 0.85
C ARG A 242 24.66 28.61 -0.34
N LYS A 243 24.90 29.28 -1.46
CA LYS A 243 24.28 28.95 -2.75
C LYS A 243 25.15 27.91 -3.44
N LEU A 244 24.56 26.75 -3.80
CA LEU A 244 25.23 25.70 -4.56
C LEU A 244 25.09 25.94 -6.07
N LEU A 245 24.01 26.58 -6.48
CA LEU A 245 23.72 26.94 -7.86
C LEU A 245 23.78 28.46 -8.01
N LYS A 246 24.65 28.97 -8.90
CA LYS A 246 24.79 30.39 -9.15
C LYS A 246 23.74 30.95 -10.12
N LYS A 247 23.34 30.16 -11.12
CA LYS A 247 22.31 30.49 -12.12
C LYS A 247 21.39 29.31 -12.35
N PRO A 248 20.11 29.52 -12.72
CA PRO A 248 19.20 28.43 -13.06
C PRO A 248 19.79 27.49 -14.12
N GLN A 249 19.58 26.18 -13.95
CA GLN A 249 20.06 25.15 -14.85
C GLN A 249 18.95 24.14 -15.15
N GLY A 250 18.49 24.09 -16.38
CA GLY A 250 17.34 23.29 -16.78
C GLY A 250 16.10 23.68 -15.99
N ASN A 251 15.49 22.70 -15.33
CA ASN A 251 14.32 22.91 -14.47
C ASN A 251 14.67 23.32 -13.03
N ILE A 252 15.95 23.37 -12.65
CA ILE A 252 16.39 23.76 -11.32
C ILE A 252 16.59 25.28 -11.28
N LEU A 253 15.80 25.94 -10.45
CA LEU A 253 15.82 27.39 -10.29
C LEU A 253 16.83 27.84 -9.22
N ARG A 254 16.88 27.09 -8.09
CA ARG A 254 17.78 27.35 -6.96
C ARG A 254 18.18 26.06 -6.28
N ASP A 255 19.38 26.09 -5.73
CA ASP A 255 19.95 25.03 -4.91
C ASP A 255 20.79 25.67 -3.81
N ASP A 256 20.28 25.65 -2.58
CA ASP A 256 20.81 26.40 -1.47
C ASP A 256 20.99 25.52 -0.23
N LEU A 257 22.08 25.73 0.51
CA LEU A 257 22.20 25.28 1.89
C LEU A 257 21.57 26.33 2.80
N ILE A 258 20.67 25.93 3.66
CA ILE A 258 19.88 26.81 4.51
C ILE A 258 19.96 26.41 5.99
N VAL A 259 19.70 27.38 6.86
CA VAL A 259 19.48 27.17 8.30
C VAL A 259 18.18 27.85 8.71
N LEU A 260 17.44 27.22 9.62
CA LEU A 260 16.20 27.79 10.15
C LEU A 260 16.48 29.01 11.03
N THR A 261 15.62 30.01 10.96
CA THR A 261 15.80 31.29 11.68
C THR A 261 14.88 31.49 12.87
N VAL A 262 13.67 30.90 12.84
CA VAL A 262 12.73 30.97 13.97
C VAL A 262 13.33 30.21 15.17
N PRO A 263 13.47 30.83 16.35
CA PRO A 263 14.15 30.22 17.51
C PRO A 263 13.67 28.80 17.82
N LYS A 264 12.36 28.56 17.86
CA LYS A 264 11.77 27.25 18.10
C LYS A 264 12.14 26.22 17.02
N SER A 265 12.09 26.61 15.75
CA SER A 265 12.42 25.72 14.64
C SER A 265 13.93 25.47 14.57
N LYS A 266 14.75 26.47 14.84
CA LYS A 266 16.21 26.35 14.90
C LYS A 266 16.66 25.44 16.04
N ALA A 267 16.04 25.52 17.20
CA ALA A 267 16.30 24.61 18.31
C ALA A 267 15.89 23.17 17.97
N ALA A 268 14.77 22.99 17.26
CA ALA A 268 14.25 21.68 16.84
C ALA A 268 15.10 21.03 15.72
N TYR A 269 15.70 21.82 14.83
CA TYR A 269 16.60 21.36 13.78
C TYR A 269 17.79 22.33 13.67
N PRO A 270 18.87 22.12 14.43
CA PRO A 270 19.98 23.06 14.51
C PRO A 270 20.94 22.99 13.31
N GLU A 271 20.87 21.90 12.53
CA GLU A 271 21.78 21.63 11.43
C GLU A 271 21.42 22.34 10.12
N VAL A 272 22.35 22.29 9.18
CA VAL A 272 22.14 22.73 7.81
C VAL A 272 21.26 21.74 7.08
N MET A 273 20.28 22.22 6.34
CA MET A 273 19.51 21.44 5.38
C MET A 273 19.67 22.03 3.98
N ARG A 274 19.36 21.24 2.97
CA ARG A 274 19.39 21.66 1.58
C ARG A 274 17.99 21.99 1.10
N ARG A 275 17.88 23.08 0.34
CA ARG A 275 16.66 23.57 -0.28
C ARG A 275 16.85 23.62 -1.80
N VAL A 276 16.05 22.87 -2.52
CA VAL A 276 16.04 22.86 -3.99
C VAL A 276 14.71 23.42 -4.48
N GLN A 277 14.77 24.40 -5.37
CA GLN A 277 13.60 25.00 -6.02
C GLN A 277 13.64 24.64 -7.49
N ALA A 278 12.59 24.04 -8.00
CA ALA A 278 12.53 23.51 -9.34
C ALA A 278 11.16 23.74 -10.00
N LEU A 279 11.15 23.81 -11.32
CA LEU A 279 9.94 23.69 -12.13
C LEU A 279 9.63 22.22 -12.33
N VAL A 280 8.42 21.82 -11.96
CA VAL A 280 7.91 20.45 -12.10
C VAL A 280 6.67 20.50 -12.97
N GLU A 281 6.60 19.65 -13.97
CA GLU A 281 5.42 19.52 -14.82
C GLU A 281 4.36 18.70 -14.09
N ILE A 282 3.18 19.29 -13.92
CA ILE A 282 1.98 18.66 -13.34
C ILE A 282 0.81 18.97 -14.27
N ASP A 283 0.17 17.94 -14.80
CA ASP A 283 -0.99 18.07 -15.72
C ASP A 283 -0.72 19.02 -16.89
N GLY A 284 0.46 18.92 -17.49
CA GLY A 284 0.91 19.75 -18.61
C GLY A 284 1.25 21.21 -18.25
N LYS A 285 1.26 21.57 -16.96
CA LYS A 285 1.62 22.90 -16.47
C LYS A 285 2.92 22.84 -15.67
N LEU A 286 3.80 23.80 -15.92
CA LEU A 286 5.01 23.97 -15.10
C LEU A 286 4.65 24.67 -13.79
N VAL A 287 4.85 23.96 -12.69
CA VAL A 287 4.59 24.44 -11.33
C VAL A 287 5.92 24.54 -10.57
N GLU A 288 6.12 25.66 -9.93
CA GLU A 288 7.28 25.83 -9.04
C GLU A 288 7.08 25.03 -7.76
N MET A 289 8.06 24.20 -7.44
CA MET A 289 8.09 23.40 -6.21
C MET A 289 9.39 23.63 -5.45
N VAL A 290 9.27 23.62 -4.13
CA VAL A 290 10.43 23.76 -3.23
C VAL A 290 10.54 22.48 -2.41
N PHE A 291 11.70 21.83 -2.51
CA PHE A 291 12.05 20.63 -1.77
C PHE A 291 13.07 20.91 -0.69
N ILE A 292 13.00 20.18 0.42
CA ILE A 292 13.98 20.20 1.49
C ILE A 292 14.46 18.77 1.78
N THR A 293 15.73 18.64 2.16
CA THR A 293 16.36 17.36 2.48
C THR A 293 17.57 17.56 3.41
N ASN A 294 17.94 16.51 4.14
CA ASN A 294 19.20 16.45 4.88
C ASN A 294 20.39 15.97 4.02
N ASN A 295 20.15 15.50 2.79
CA ASN A 295 21.25 15.13 1.92
C ASN A 295 21.84 16.34 1.22
N LEU A 296 23.12 16.61 1.48
CA LEU A 296 23.83 17.78 0.98
C LEU A 296 24.61 17.52 -0.32
N GLU A 297 24.73 16.25 -0.76
CA GLU A 297 25.62 15.80 -1.83
C GLU A 297 24.92 15.42 -3.14
N TRP A 298 23.68 14.91 -3.06
CA TRP A 298 23.00 14.45 -4.27
C TRP A 298 22.82 15.56 -5.29
N ALA A 299 22.82 15.22 -6.59
CA ALA A 299 22.43 16.19 -7.62
C ALA A 299 21.02 16.74 -7.34
N PRO A 300 20.75 18.04 -7.56
CA PRO A 300 19.44 18.64 -7.29
C PRO A 300 18.32 17.96 -8.09
N GLN A 301 18.60 17.51 -9.31
CA GLN A 301 17.65 16.72 -10.11
C GLN A 301 17.29 15.40 -9.43
N SER A 302 18.24 14.75 -8.73
CA SER A 302 17.97 13.51 -8.00
C SER A 302 17.00 13.73 -6.84
N ILE A 303 17.02 14.90 -6.19
CA ILE A 303 16.06 15.25 -5.14
C ILE A 303 14.67 15.42 -5.71
N CYS A 304 14.53 16.09 -6.87
CA CYS A 304 13.25 16.22 -7.58
C CYS A 304 12.71 14.84 -8.02
N ASP A 305 13.58 13.99 -8.57
CA ASP A 305 13.24 12.64 -9.02
C ASP A 305 12.81 11.75 -7.85
N LEU A 306 13.48 11.84 -6.70
CA LEU A 306 13.07 11.13 -5.47
C LEU A 306 11.68 11.58 -5.02
N TYR A 307 11.45 12.90 -4.93
CA TYR A 307 10.13 13.36 -4.51
C TYR A 307 9.03 12.92 -5.46
N ARG A 308 9.29 12.87 -6.77
CA ARG A 308 8.34 12.33 -7.76
C ARG A 308 8.00 10.86 -7.48
N CYS A 309 8.94 10.05 -6.96
CA CYS A 309 8.66 8.68 -6.58
C CYS A 309 7.60 8.56 -5.46
N ARG A 310 7.39 9.60 -4.65
CA ARG A 310 6.34 9.63 -3.60
C ARG A 310 4.95 9.32 -4.17
N TRP A 311 4.68 9.75 -5.40
CA TRP A 311 3.39 9.51 -6.05
C TRP A 311 3.00 8.01 -6.10
N ALA A 312 3.96 7.12 -6.03
CA ALA A 312 3.70 5.68 -6.02
C ALA A 312 2.79 5.22 -4.86
N ILE A 313 2.80 5.94 -3.72
CA ILE A 313 1.90 5.61 -2.61
C ILE A 313 0.44 5.99 -2.91
N GLU A 314 0.21 7.06 -3.69
CA GLU A 314 -1.13 7.45 -4.11
C GLU A 314 -1.72 6.41 -5.09
N VAL A 315 -0.88 5.87 -5.99
CA VAL A 315 -1.26 4.74 -6.84
C VAL A 315 -1.58 3.50 -6.02
N PHE A 316 -0.81 3.21 -4.97
CA PHE A 316 -1.13 2.13 -4.04
C PHE A 316 -2.51 2.34 -3.40
N PHE A 317 -2.79 3.53 -2.87
CA PHE A 317 -4.09 3.83 -2.29
C PHE A 317 -5.23 3.74 -3.32
N LYS A 318 -4.99 4.16 -4.57
CA LYS A 318 -5.94 3.97 -5.67
C LYS A 318 -6.23 2.48 -5.88
N GLN A 319 -5.23 1.62 -5.88
CA GLN A 319 -5.42 0.17 -6.01
C GLN A 319 -6.25 -0.40 -4.85
N ILE A 320 -5.96 0.00 -3.60
CA ILE A 320 -6.75 -0.44 -2.44
C ILE A 320 -8.20 0.06 -2.52
N LYS A 321 -8.42 1.33 -2.82
CA LYS A 321 -9.77 1.90 -2.84
C LYS A 321 -10.60 1.43 -4.03
N GLN A 322 -10.03 1.45 -5.24
CA GLN A 322 -10.78 1.22 -6.48
C GLN A 322 -10.76 -0.24 -6.91
N THR A 323 -9.57 -0.89 -6.94
CA THR A 323 -9.49 -2.28 -7.39
C THR A 323 -10.01 -3.25 -6.34
N LEU A 324 -9.70 -3.01 -5.06
CA LEU A 324 -10.24 -3.81 -3.96
C LEU A 324 -11.56 -3.26 -3.41
N LYS A 325 -12.08 -2.15 -3.95
CA LYS A 325 -13.36 -1.54 -3.55
C LYS A 325 -13.52 -1.40 -2.02
N VAL A 326 -12.52 -0.87 -1.35
CA VAL A 326 -12.57 -0.62 0.08
C VAL A 326 -13.39 0.66 0.36
N CYS A 327 -14.64 0.64 -0.06
CA CYS A 327 -15.65 1.69 0.16
C CYS A 327 -16.98 1.09 0.60
N ASP A 328 -17.24 -0.19 0.25
CA ASP A 328 -18.47 -0.90 0.58
C ASP A 328 -18.19 -1.80 1.80
N PHE A 329 -18.55 -1.29 2.99
CA PHE A 329 -18.25 -1.99 4.24
C PHE A 329 -19.41 -2.92 4.65
N LEU A 330 -19.04 -4.16 5.03
CA LEU A 330 -19.95 -5.18 5.51
C LEU A 330 -20.39 -4.99 6.96
N GLY A 331 -19.85 -3.98 7.64
CA GLY A 331 -20.18 -3.60 9.00
C GLY A 331 -19.79 -2.15 9.29
N HIS A 332 -20.35 -1.55 10.34
CA HIS A 332 -20.26 -0.11 10.58
C HIS A 332 -19.50 0.27 11.86
N ASN A 333 -19.18 -0.68 12.72
CA ASN A 333 -18.39 -0.42 13.91
C ASN A 333 -16.88 -0.50 13.63
N LYS A 334 -16.08 -0.03 14.58
CA LYS A 334 -14.63 0.04 14.48
C LYS A 334 -13.99 -1.30 14.13
N GLU A 335 -14.40 -2.37 14.83
CA GLU A 335 -13.84 -3.71 14.62
C GLU A 335 -14.13 -4.21 13.20
N ALA A 336 -15.37 -4.14 12.74
CA ALA A 336 -15.78 -4.59 11.41
C ALA A 336 -15.00 -3.89 10.29
N ILE A 337 -14.81 -2.58 10.41
CA ILE A 337 -14.07 -1.77 9.42
C ILE A 337 -12.60 -2.13 9.43
N ARG A 338 -11.98 -2.27 10.61
CA ARG A 338 -10.57 -2.69 10.71
C ARG A 338 -10.39 -4.11 10.17
N TRP A 339 -11.29 -5.06 10.48
CA TRP A 339 -11.27 -6.40 9.90
C TRP A 339 -11.26 -6.37 8.39
N GLN A 340 -12.13 -5.58 7.78
CA GLN A 340 -12.24 -5.51 6.32
C GLN A 340 -11.04 -4.81 5.68
N LEU A 341 -10.54 -3.73 6.28
CA LEU A 341 -9.35 -3.03 5.80
C LEU A 341 -8.09 -3.90 5.84
N TRP A 342 -7.86 -4.59 6.95
CA TRP A 342 -6.74 -5.52 7.07
C TRP A 342 -6.90 -6.74 6.15
N SER A 343 -8.14 -7.22 5.92
CA SER A 343 -8.41 -8.28 4.95
C SER A 343 -8.08 -7.84 3.52
N ALA A 344 -8.40 -6.61 3.16
CA ALA A 344 -8.08 -6.06 1.84
C ALA A 344 -6.55 -5.92 1.66
N LEU A 345 -5.84 -5.43 2.68
CA LEU A 345 -4.38 -5.37 2.67
C LEU A 345 -3.75 -6.76 2.59
N LEU A 346 -4.29 -7.74 3.32
CA LEU A 346 -3.83 -9.13 3.23
C LEU A 346 -4.03 -9.68 1.82
N LEU A 347 -5.23 -9.53 1.25
CA LEU A 347 -5.50 -9.96 -0.12
C LEU A 347 -4.56 -9.29 -1.12
N TYR A 348 -4.30 -7.99 -0.97
CA TYR A 348 -3.32 -7.28 -1.79
C TYR A 348 -1.94 -7.97 -1.76
N VAL A 349 -1.43 -8.28 -0.56
CA VAL A 349 -0.13 -8.94 -0.41
C VAL A 349 -0.12 -10.34 -1.03
N LEU A 350 -1.17 -11.14 -0.81
CA LEU A 350 -1.30 -12.48 -1.41
C LEU A 350 -1.28 -12.41 -2.94
N LEU A 351 -2.03 -11.49 -3.53
CA LEU A 351 -2.06 -11.29 -4.98
C LEU A 351 -0.74 -10.76 -5.52
N ARG A 352 -0.06 -9.85 -4.80
CA ARG A 352 1.28 -9.38 -5.17
C ARG A 352 2.30 -10.50 -5.14
N TYR A 353 2.20 -11.44 -4.19
CA TYR A 353 3.05 -12.60 -4.13
C TYR A 353 2.83 -13.55 -5.31
N LEU A 354 1.58 -13.78 -5.70
CA LEU A 354 1.24 -14.54 -6.92
C LEU A 354 1.77 -13.87 -8.18
N ALA A 355 1.64 -12.54 -8.27
CA ALA A 355 2.23 -11.75 -9.35
C ALA A 355 3.75 -11.91 -9.42
N PHE A 356 4.41 -11.92 -8.27
CA PHE A 356 5.85 -12.13 -8.17
C PHE A 356 6.24 -13.54 -8.64
N GLN A 357 5.56 -14.59 -8.16
CA GLN A 357 5.83 -15.99 -8.53
C GLN A 357 5.58 -16.25 -10.01
N SER A 358 4.51 -15.70 -10.56
CA SER A 358 4.14 -15.86 -11.99
C SER A 358 4.90 -14.92 -12.93
N LYS A 359 5.80 -14.08 -12.39
CA LYS A 359 6.48 -13.01 -13.16
C LYS A 359 5.49 -12.14 -13.93
N TRP A 360 4.39 -11.80 -13.28
CA TRP A 360 3.31 -10.99 -13.85
C TRP A 360 3.80 -9.60 -14.25
N HIS A 361 3.59 -9.21 -15.51
CA HIS A 361 4.06 -7.93 -16.06
C HIS A 361 2.94 -6.92 -16.35
N HIS A 362 1.69 -7.29 -16.10
CA HIS A 362 0.55 -6.40 -16.32
C HIS A 362 0.12 -5.70 -15.04
N SER A 363 -0.89 -4.82 -15.14
CA SER A 363 -1.40 -4.07 -13.99
C SER A 363 -1.98 -4.98 -12.89
N PHE A 364 -1.99 -4.47 -11.67
CA PHE A 364 -2.63 -5.15 -10.53
C PHE A 364 -4.14 -5.31 -10.75
N THR A 365 -4.79 -4.34 -11.36
CA THR A 365 -6.23 -4.40 -11.70
C THR A 365 -6.54 -5.58 -12.62
N ARG A 366 -5.69 -5.82 -13.63
CA ARG A 366 -5.88 -6.98 -14.52
C ARG A 366 -5.66 -8.31 -13.80
N LEU A 367 -4.64 -8.40 -12.95
CA LEU A 367 -4.41 -9.57 -12.09
C LEU A 367 -5.65 -9.86 -11.25
N PHE A 368 -6.14 -8.85 -10.55
CA PHE A 368 -7.31 -8.96 -9.69
C PHE A 368 -8.54 -9.41 -10.48
N ALA A 369 -8.80 -8.81 -11.66
CA ALA A 369 -9.93 -9.17 -12.51
C ALA A 369 -9.90 -10.64 -12.94
N ILE A 370 -8.70 -11.17 -13.30
CA ILE A 370 -8.54 -12.59 -13.66
C ILE A 370 -8.84 -13.48 -12.46
N VAL A 371 -8.20 -13.24 -11.32
CA VAL A 371 -8.38 -14.05 -10.10
C VAL A 371 -9.85 -14.04 -9.65
N ARG A 372 -10.50 -12.87 -9.69
CA ARG A 372 -11.91 -12.68 -9.40
C ARG A 372 -12.81 -13.51 -10.32
N GLY A 373 -12.55 -13.48 -11.63
CA GLY A 373 -13.37 -14.17 -12.63
C GLY A 373 -13.37 -15.70 -12.50
N VAL A 374 -12.32 -16.27 -11.90
CA VAL A 374 -12.11 -17.71 -11.77
C VAL A 374 -12.04 -18.19 -10.31
N THR A 375 -12.55 -17.41 -9.37
CA THR A 375 -12.41 -17.63 -7.91
C THR A 375 -12.76 -19.08 -7.51
N TRP A 376 -13.82 -19.66 -8.08
CA TRP A 376 -14.30 -21.01 -7.80
C TRP A 376 -13.87 -22.07 -8.81
N ASP A 377 -13.09 -21.70 -9.82
CA ASP A 377 -12.62 -22.65 -10.83
C ASP A 377 -11.45 -23.49 -10.30
N ARG A 378 -11.38 -24.72 -10.77
CA ARG A 378 -10.30 -25.66 -10.47
C ARG A 378 -9.24 -25.56 -11.55
N LEU A 379 -8.54 -24.44 -11.60
CA LEU A 379 -7.44 -24.16 -12.51
C LEU A 379 -6.16 -23.93 -11.70
N ASP A 380 -5.01 -24.34 -12.24
CA ASP A 380 -3.72 -23.99 -11.66
C ASP A 380 -3.48 -22.48 -11.81
N LEU A 381 -3.47 -21.77 -10.69
CA LEU A 381 -3.46 -20.31 -10.68
C LEU A 381 -2.17 -19.73 -11.25
N LEU A 382 -1.01 -20.31 -10.94
CA LEU A 382 0.25 -19.82 -11.48
C LEU A 382 0.35 -20.06 -12.98
N ASN A 383 -0.08 -21.23 -13.44
CA ASN A 383 -0.13 -21.54 -14.87
C ASN A 383 -1.13 -20.62 -15.60
N LEU A 384 -2.30 -20.37 -15.01
CA LEU A 384 -3.30 -19.44 -15.53
C LEU A 384 -2.71 -18.03 -15.72
N LEU A 385 -2.01 -17.52 -14.73
CA LEU A 385 -1.38 -16.19 -14.80
C LEU A 385 -0.28 -16.12 -15.83
N LEU A 386 0.53 -17.17 -15.97
CA LEU A 386 1.54 -17.28 -17.03
C LEU A 386 0.88 -17.28 -18.41
N PHE A 387 -0.22 -17.99 -18.58
CA PHE A 387 -0.97 -18.07 -19.83
C PHE A 387 -1.54 -16.71 -20.24
N TYR A 388 -2.27 -16.03 -19.35
CA TYR A 388 -2.86 -14.71 -19.63
C TYR A 388 -1.84 -13.58 -19.58
N GLY A 389 -0.69 -13.78 -18.96
CA GLY A 389 0.41 -12.83 -18.97
C GLY A 389 0.98 -12.60 -20.37
N THR A 390 0.79 -13.56 -21.28
CA THR A 390 1.25 -13.49 -22.67
C THR A 390 0.13 -13.18 -23.69
N ALA A 391 -1.13 -13.05 -23.24
CA ALA A 391 -2.27 -12.78 -24.12
C ALA A 391 -2.12 -11.44 -24.82
N GLY A 392 -1.79 -11.46 -26.08
CA GLY A 392 -1.63 -10.30 -26.95
C GLY A 392 -0.36 -10.27 -27.78
N GLY A 393 0.36 -11.40 -27.84
CA GLY A 393 1.51 -11.55 -28.74
C GLY A 393 2.86 -11.08 -28.16
N SER A 394 3.92 -11.53 -28.80
CA SER A 394 5.32 -11.41 -28.38
C SER A 394 5.92 -9.99 -28.41
N TYR A 395 5.15 -8.98 -28.78
CA TYR A 395 5.66 -7.64 -29.07
C TYR A 395 4.91 -6.48 -28.38
N ARG A 396 4.17 -6.71 -27.31
CA ARG A 396 3.72 -5.55 -26.53
C ARG A 396 4.87 -5.04 -25.70
N MET A 397 5.31 -3.83 -26.00
CA MET A 397 6.13 -3.02 -25.12
C MET A 397 5.59 -3.16 -23.69
N ARG A 398 6.45 -3.45 -22.74
CA ARG A 398 6.10 -3.54 -21.32
C ARG A 398 5.31 -2.31 -20.96
N ALA A 399 4.03 -2.48 -20.70
CA ALA A 399 3.26 -1.39 -20.09
C ALA A 399 4.04 -1.00 -18.82
N VAL A 400 4.54 0.22 -18.83
CA VAL A 400 5.15 0.78 -17.62
C VAL A 400 4.07 0.68 -16.55
N PRO A 401 4.37 0.20 -15.34
CA PRO A 401 3.38 0.15 -14.29
C PRO A 401 2.67 1.51 -14.20
N GLU A 402 1.35 1.54 -14.08
CA GLU A 402 0.56 2.79 -13.91
C GLU A 402 1.13 3.71 -12.83
N ALA A 403 1.91 3.15 -11.90
CA ALA A 403 2.68 3.85 -10.88
C ALA A 403 3.79 4.79 -11.41
N ALA A 404 4.16 4.72 -12.67
CA ALA A 404 5.27 5.49 -13.21
C ALA A 404 4.85 6.83 -13.84
N TYR A 405 3.55 7.08 -13.95
CA TYR A 405 3.05 8.29 -14.59
C TYR A 405 2.26 9.15 -13.60
N LEU A 406 2.67 10.41 -13.51
CA LEU A 406 1.80 11.48 -13.02
C LEU A 406 0.60 11.60 -13.99
N PRO A 407 -0.62 11.88 -13.49
CA PRO A 407 -1.72 12.25 -14.37
C PRO A 407 -1.27 13.37 -15.33
N GLY A 408 -1.45 13.17 -16.63
CA GLY A 408 -1.03 14.12 -17.66
C GLY A 408 0.36 13.90 -18.27
N LEU A 409 1.21 13.04 -17.71
CA LEU A 409 2.45 12.64 -18.38
C LEU A 409 2.19 11.39 -19.24
N GLN A 410 1.93 11.60 -20.51
CA GLN A 410 2.02 10.52 -21.49
C GLN A 410 3.47 10.02 -21.60
N PRO A 411 3.68 8.69 -21.76
CA PRO A 411 5.02 8.20 -22.05
C PRO A 411 5.53 8.90 -23.31
N PRO A 412 6.84 9.19 -23.41
CA PRO A 412 7.39 9.66 -24.66
C PRO A 412 6.99 8.66 -25.74
N CYS A 413 6.27 9.12 -26.75
CA CYS A 413 5.97 8.35 -27.95
C CYS A 413 7.32 8.06 -28.61
N TYR A 414 7.85 6.89 -28.38
CA TYR A 414 8.91 6.39 -29.25
C TYR A 414 8.24 6.15 -30.61
N GLY A 415 8.61 6.99 -31.57
CA GLY A 415 8.14 6.88 -32.93
C GLY A 415 8.27 5.45 -33.41
N THR A 416 7.22 4.95 -34.01
CA THR A 416 7.28 3.76 -34.85
C THR A 416 8.35 3.98 -35.90
N ALA A 417 9.54 3.39 -35.71
CA ALA A 417 10.45 3.23 -36.81
C ALA A 417 9.75 2.36 -37.87
N THR A 418 9.44 2.96 -38.99
CA THR A 418 8.97 2.33 -40.22
C THR A 418 9.92 1.21 -40.64
#